data_ea689d9fdc653a06329b608ee866b180
#
_entry.id   ea689d9fdc653a06329b608ee866b180
#
_cell.length_a   1.000
_cell.length_b   1.000
_cell.length_c   1.000
_cell.angle_alpha   90.00
_cell.angle_beta   90.00
_cell.angle_gamma   90.00
#
_symmetry.space_group_name_H-M   'P 1'
#
loop_
_entity.id
_entity.type
_entity.pdbx_description
1 polymer ?
#
loop_
_entity_poly.entity_id
_entity_poly.type
_entity_poly.pdbx_seq_one_letter_code
_entity_poly.pdbx_strand_id
1 'polypeptide(L)'
;MINEETLIKPVWKPKEIPADPINNPSHYTHGGIEVLDYLEAKGLDKDFHLANVIKYVSRAGYKINKLEDLKKARFYLDRRIKLLETE
;
A
#
# COMPACT_ATOMS: atom_id res chain seq x y z
N MET A 1 31.43 -11.61 -17.36
CA MET A 1 30.21 -12.39 -17.59
C MET A 1 29.33 -12.35 -16.36
N ILE A 2 28.07 -12.01 -16.53
CA ILE A 2 27.16 -11.92 -15.42
C ILE A 2 26.73 -13.34 -15.04
N ASN A 3 26.87 -13.65 -13.77
CA ASN A 3 26.48 -14.92 -13.21
C ASN A 3 24.93 -15.00 -13.15
N GLU A 4 24.35 -16.14 -13.39
CA GLU A 4 22.92 -16.35 -13.27
C GLU A 4 22.40 -15.95 -11.89
N GLU A 5 23.15 -16.21 -10.84
CA GLU A 5 22.78 -15.82 -9.49
C GLU A 5 22.66 -14.31 -9.31
N THR A 6 23.43 -13.53 -10.07
CA THR A 6 23.32 -12.08 -10.01
C THR A 6 22.19 -11.54 -10.87
N LEU A 7 21.76 -12.33 -11.87
CA LEU A 7 20.61 -11.99 -12.72
C LEU A 7 19.28 -12.41 -12.12
N ILE A 8 19.29 -13.49 -11.35
CA ILE A 8 18.09 -14.01 -10.73
C ILE A 8 17.79 -13.20 -9.49
N LYS A 9 16.80 -12.34 -9.59
CA LYS A 9 16.31 -11.66 -8.41
C LYS A 9 15.56 -12.67 -7.54
N PRO A 10 15.69 -12.57 -6.22
CA PRO A 10 14.89 -13.43 -5.34
C PRO A 10 13.41 -13.30 -5.69
N VAL A 11 12.76 -14.43 -5.87
CA VAL A 11 11.32 -14.43 -6.05
C VAL A 11 10.70 -13.91 -4.75
N TRP A 12 9.90 -12.87 -4.87
CA TRP A 12 9.20 -12.35 -3.71
C TRP A 12 8.26 -13.43 -3.15
N LYS A 13 8.34 -13.66 -1.87
CA LYS A 13 7.46 -14.62 -1.17
C LYS A 13 6.74 -13.88 -0.06
N PRO A 14 5.43 -14.07 0.06
CA PRO A 14 4.68 -13.50 1.17
C PRO A 14 5.24 -13.96 2.51
N LYS A 15 5.40 -13.03 3.43
CA LYS A 15 5.74 -13.34 4.81
C LYS A 15 4.49 -13.83 5.51
N GLU A 16 4.66 -14.78 6.43
CA GLU A 16 3.61 -15.07 7.37
C GLU A 16 3.58 -13.95 8.41
N ILE A 17 2.56 -13.14 8.35
CA ILE A 17 2.37 -12.07 9.31
C ILE A 17 1.21 -12.48 10.22
N PRO A 18 1.46 -12.71 11.52
CA PRO A 18 0.38 -13.09 12.44
C PRO A 18 -0.69 -12.01 12.47
N ALA A 19 -1.94 -12.42 12.45
CA ALA A 19 -3.05 -11.50 12.59
C ALA A 19 -3.05 -10.88 13.99
N ASP A 20 -2.94 -9.57 14.05
CA ASP A 20 -3.01 -8.80 15.27
C ASP A 20 -3.97 -7.64 15.02
N PRO A 21 -5.13 -7.61 15.70
CA PRO A 21 -6.15 -6.60 15.42
C PRO A 21 -5.69 -5.16 15.59
N ILE A 22 -4.67 -4.94 16.41
CA ILE A 22 -4.19 -3.59 16.70
C ILE A 22 -2.91 -3.27 15.95
N ASN A 23 -1.89 -4.12 16.06
CA ASN A 23 -0.58 -3.84 15.48
C ASN A 23 -0.46 -4.27 14.03
N ASN A 24 -1.09 -5.40 13.67
CA ASN A 24 -1.06 -5.94 12.31
C ASN A 24 -2.47 -6.36 11.88
N PRO A 25 -3.39 -5.39 11.67
CA PRO A 25 -4.72 -5.73 11.18
C PRO A 25 -4.64 -6.49 9.86
N SER A 26 -5.45 -7.52 9.68
CA SER A 26 -5.39 -8.40 8.52
C SER A 26 -5.56 -7.68 7.19
N HIS A 27 -6.37 -6.60 7.16
CA HIS A 27 -6.58 -5.84 5.93
C HIS A 27 -5.35 -5.00 5.51
N TYR A 28 -4.34 -4.85 6.38
CA TYR A 28 -3.09 -4.19 6.05
C TYR A 28 -1.95 -5.17 5.75
N THR A 29 -2.13 -6.44 6.12
CA THR A 29 -1.09 -7.46 5.95
C THR A 29 -1.47 -8.53 4.93
N HIS A 30 -2.64 -8.40 4.32
CA HIS A 30 -3.09 -9.34 3.31
C HIS A 30 -2.08 -9.43 2.16
N GLY A 31 -1.75 -10.63 1.74
CA GLY A 31 -0.75 -10.86 0.71
C GLY A 31 0.69 -10.88 1.22
N GLY A 32 0.89 -10.80 2.54
CA GLY A 32 2.22 -10.91 3.15
C GLY A 32 3.06 -9.65 3.09
N ILE A 33 2.47 -8.51 2.73
CA ILE A 33 3.12 -7.21 2.78
C ILE A 33 2.33 -6.32 3.72
N GLU A 34 3.01 -5.72 4.68
CA GLU A 34 2.41 -4.75 5.56
C GLU A 34 2.38 -3.40 4.84
N VAL A 35 1.20 -2.75 4.80
CA VAL A 35 1.01 -1.51 4.04
C VAL A 35 1.94 -0.40 4.52
N LEU A 36 2.14 -0.27 5.83
CA LEU A 36 3.03 0.75 6.36
C LEU A 36 4.48 0.54 5.92
N ASP A 37 4.93 -0.70 5.88
CA ASP A 37 6.27 -1.01 5.40
C ASP A 37 6.45 -0.59 3.94
N TYR A 38 5.45 -0.84 3.12
CA TYR A 38 5.46 -0.40 1.73
C TYR A 38 5.53 1.12 1.62
N LEU A 39 4.68 1.83 2.37
CA LEU A 39 4.63 3.28 2.34
C LEU A 39 5.97 3.89 2.76
N GLU A 40 6.55 3.37 3.83
CA GLU A 40 7.84 3.84 4.33
C GLU A 40 8.96 3.58 3.32
N ALA A 41 8.98 2.39 2.72
CA ALA A 41 10.00 2.03 1.73
C ALA A 41 9.94 2.93 0.50
N LYS A 42 8.77 3.42 0.13
CA LYS A 42 8.57 4.31 -1.01
C LYS A 42 8.60 5.79 -0.64
N GLY A 43 8.71 6.11 0.64
CA GLY A 43 8.65 7.50 1.10
C GLY A 43 7.27 8.12 1.03
N LEU A 44 6.24 7.32 0.81
CA LEU A 44 4.85 7.79 0.69
C LEU A 44 4.20 8.06 2.04
N ASP A 45 4.79 7.58 3.11
CA ASP A 45 4.32 7.81 4.47
C ASP A 45 4.33 9.30 4.87
N LYS A 46 5.16 10.09 4.20
CA LYS A 46 5.27 11.52 4.44
C LYS A 46 4.24 12.35 3.70
N ASP A 47 3.52 11.75 2.78
CA ASP A 47 2.45 12.40 2.03
C ASP A 47 1.11 11.83 2.49
N PHE A 48 0.41 12.62 3.30
CA PHE A 48 -0.85 12.18 3.90
C PHE A 48 -1.86 11.72 2.86
N HIS A 49 -2.00 12.46 1.76
CA HIS A 49 -2.99 12.13 0.74
C HIS A 49 -2.64 10.84 0.02
N LEU A 50 -1.39 10.72 -0.45
CA LEU A 50 -0.95 9.52 -1.15
C LEU A 50 -0.93 8.29 -0.25
N ALA A 51 -0.56 8.46 1.02
CA ALA A 51 -0.63 7.36 1.98
C ALA A 51 -2.06 6.84 2.13
N ASN A 52 -3.03 7.75 2.19
CA ASN A 52 -4.44 7.35 2.27
C ASN A 52 -4.94 6.71 0.98
N VAL A 53 -4.51 7.18 -0.19
CA VAL A 53 -4.84 6.54 -1.46
C VAL A 53 -4.41 5.07 -1.43
N ILE A 54 -3.16 4.82 -1.07
CA ILE A 54 -2.62 3.45 -1.04
C ILE A 54 -3.34 2.61 0.02
N LYS A 55 -3.60 3.18 1.18
CA LYS A 55 -4.34 2.49 2.24
C LYS A 55 -5.72 2.02 1.76
N TYR A 56 -6.49 2.90 1.15
CA TYR A 56 -7.84 2.55 0.72
C TYR A 56 -7.86 1.63 -0.49
N VAL A 57 -6.94 1.79 -1.43
CA VAL A 57 -6.80 0.87 -2.56
C VAL A 57 -6.45 -0.53 -2.05
N SER A 58 -5.54 -0.63 -1.08
CA SER A 58 -5.14 -1.91 -0.49
C SER A 58 -6.30 -2.57 0.24
N ARG A 59 -7.09 -1.80 0.99
CA ARG A 59 -8.29 -2.30 1.68
C ARG A 59 -9.34 -2.79 0.69
N ALA A 60 -9.52 -2.06 -0.41
CA ALA A 60 -10.56 -2.38 -1.40
C ALA A 60 -10.39 -3.78 -1.97
N GLY A 61 -9.16 -4.27 -2.09
CA GLY A 61 -8.89 -5.63 -2.55
C GLY A 61 -9.25 -6.72 -1.55
N TYR A 62 -9.50 -6.35 -0.28
CA TYR A 62 -9.72 -7.29 0.80
C TYR A 62 -11.11 -7.15 1.44
N LYS A 63 -11.65 -5.96 1.48
CA LYS A 63 -12.91 -5.64 2.18
C LYS A 63 -14.14 -5.81 1.30
N ILE A 64 -15.29 -6.01 1.96
CA ILE A 64 -16.59 -6.15 1.29
C ILE A 64 -17.00 -4.84 0.62
N ASN A 65 -16.75 -3.70 1.25
CA ASN A 65 -17.14 -2.38 0.73
C ASN A 65 -16.10 -1.80 -0.22
N LYS A 66 -15.80 -2.54 -1.27
CA LYS A 66 -14.80 -2.16 -2.25
C LYS A 66 -15.09 -0.81 -2.91
N LEU A 67 -16.34 -0.58 -3.31
CA LEU A 67 -16.71 0.67 -3.97
C LEU A 67 -16.51 1.87 -3.05
N GLU A 68 -16.88 1.75 -1.79
CA GLU A 68 -16.69 2.82 -0.82
C GLU A 68 -15.22 3.15 -0.63
N ASP A 69 -14.38 2.12 -0.47
CA ASP A 69 -12.94 2.33 -0.30
C ASP A 69 -12.31 2.96 -1.55
N LEU A 70 -12.75 2.56 -2.74
CA LEU A 70 -12.27 3.17 -3.98
C LEU A 70 -12.68 4.63 -4.10
N LYS A 71 -13.87 4.98 -3.65
CA LYS A 71 -14.31 6.38 -3.62
C LYS A 71 -13.50 7.21 -2.64
N LYS A 72 -13.13 6.64 -1.50
CA LYS A 72 -12.25 7.30 -0.54
C LYS A 72 -10.87 7.52 -1.14
N ALA A 73 -10.31 6.52 -1.82
CA ALA A 73 -9.04 6.65 -2.49
C ALA A 73 -9.08 7.77 -3.53
N ARG A 74 -10.15 7.83 -4.33
CA ARG A 74 -10.34 8.88 -5.33
C ARG A 74 -10.39 10.25 -4.69
N PHE A 75 -11.08 10.40 -3.58
CA PHE A 75 -11.18 11.66 -2.85
C PHE A 75 -9.79 12.20 -2.49
N TYR A 76 -8.95 11.36 -1.92
CA TYR A 76 -7.61 11.78 -1.51
C TYR A 76 -6.71 12.06 -2.71
N LEU A 77 -6.83 11.28 -3.77
CA LEU A 77 -6.05 11.48 -4.98
C LEU A 77 -6.43 12.81 -5.66
N ASP A 78 -7.72 13.07 -5.82
CA ASP A 78 -8.20 14.33 -6.40
C ASP A 78 -7.73 15.53 -5.58
N ARG A 79 -7.75 15.41 -4.26
CA ARG A 79 -7.30 16.49 -3.39
C ARG A 79 -5.80 16.74 -3.55
N ARG A 80 -5.00 15.69 -3.68
CA ARG A 80 -3.56 15.83 -3.90
C ARG A 80 -3.24 16.50 -5.23
N ILE A 81 -3.95 16.10 -6.26
CA ILE A 81 -3.81 16.70 -7.59
C ILE A 81 -4.14 18.20 -7.52
N LYS A 82 -5.24 18.53 -6.89
CA LYS A 82 -5.67 19.94 -6.75
C LYS A 82 -4.63 20.78 -6.02
N LEU A 83 -4.03 20.25 -4.96
CA LEU A 83 -2.99 20.95 -4.22
C LEU A 83 -1.76 21.21 -5.10
N LEU A 84 -1.38 20.25 -5.92
CA LEU A 84 -0.25 20.42 -6.84
C LEU A 84 -0.57 21.44 -7.94
N GLU A 85 -1.81 21.47 -8.42
CA GLU A 85 -2.24 22.41 -9.45
C GLU A 85 -2.25 23.86 -8.96
N THR A 86 -2.37 24.06 -7.65
CA THR A 86 -2.43 25.41 -7.05
C THR A 86 -1.10 25.87 -6.47
N GLU A 87 -0.05 25.08 -6.60
CA GLU A 87 1.31 25.49 -6.18
C GLU A 87 1.87 26.60 -7.06
#